data_5538668ff638be5e6e5427b94f606785
#
_entry.id   5538668ff638be5e6e5427b94f606785
#
_cell.length_a   1.000
_cell.length_b   1.000
_cell.length_c   1.000
_cell.angle_alpha   90.00
_cell.angle_beta   90.00
_cell.angle_gamma   90.00
#
_symmetry.space_group_name_H-M   'P 1'
#
loop_
_entity.id
_entity.type
_entity.pdbx_description
1 polymer ?
#
loop_
_entity_poly.entity_id
_entity_poly.type
_entity_poly.pdbx_seq_one_letter_code
_entity_poly.pdbx_strand_id
1 'polypeptide(L)'
;MSGLQPPAMDKYLRREMDAAAREFYRRLGDGQLAATRCDRCERATFPPRARCPTCGEPQGWVELPRSGRLHAFTSQESALRFAAPAVLALAEVADVVLPGIADGPYEALLIGQAVRIELRPEPDTGLTLLAFVPDG
;
A
#
# COMPACT_ATOMS: atom_id res chain seq x y z
N MET A 1 13.42 -9.96 -22.93
CA MET A 1 13.17 -9.39 -22.68
C MET A 1 12.37 -9.34 -21.75
N SER A 2 12.15 -9.92 -21.27
CA SER A 2 11.46 -9.73 -20.23
C SER A 2 11.10 -8.42 -20.05
N GLY A 3 11.69 -7.65 -20.52
CA GLY A 3 11.42 -6.30 -20.32
C GLY A 3 10.12 -5.83 -20.85
N LEU A 4 9.37 -6.72 -21.42
CA LEU A 4 8.10 -6.31 -21.95
C LEU A 4 7.08 -5.99 -20.90
N GLN A 5 7.00 -6.81 -19.88
CA GLN A 5 5.96 -6.62 -18.89
C GLN A 5 6.20 -5.38 -18.05
N PRO A 6 7.38 -5.15 -17.47
CA PRO A 6 7.54 -3.96 -16.66
C PRO A 6 7.27 -2.65 -17.40
N PRO A 7 7.80 -2.46 -18.63
CA PRO A 7 7.47 -1.22 -19.35
C PRO A 7 5.99 -1.08 -19.67
N ALA A 8 5.33 -2.19 -20.04
CA ALA A 8 3.92 -2.12 -20.36
C ALA A 8 3.09 -1.81 -19.12
N MET A 9 3.43 -2.43 -18.00
CA MET A 9 2.73 -2.20 -16.75
C MET A 9 2.93 -0.77 -16.27
N ASP A 10 4.14 -0.27 -16.36
CA ASP A 10 4.42 1.10 -15.97
C ASP A 10 3.60 2.09 -16.80
N LYS A 11 3.50 1.86 -18.09
CA LYS A 11 2.71 2.71 -18.95
C LYS A 11 1.23 2.70 -18.54
N TYR A 12 0.70 1.52 -18.26
CA TYR A 12 -0.67 1.38 -17.82
C TYR A 12 -0.90 2.13 -16.51
N LEU A 13 -0.04 1.91 -15.53
CA LEU A 13 -0.18 2.53 -14.23
C LEU A 13 -0.11 4.05 -14.31
N ARG A 14 0.78 4.56 -15.15
CA ARG A 14 0.89 6.00 -15.28
C ARG A 14 -0.34 6.63 -15.91
N ARG A 15 -1.04 5.89 -16.75
CA ARG A 15 -2.25 6.39 -17.37
C ARG A 15 -3.45 6.33 -16.46
N GLU A 16 -3.49 5.31 -15.60
CA GLU A 16 -4.65 5.09 -14.76
C GLU A 16 -4.54 5.75 -13.39
N MET A 17 -3.34 6.09 -12.96
CA MET A 17 -3.15 6.73 -11.68
C MET A 17 -3.17 8.23 -11.80
N ASP A 18 -3.83 8.90 -10.86
CA ASP A 18 -3.76 10.35 -10.77
C ASP A 18 -2.42 10.77 -10.14
N ALA A 19 -2.21 12.08 -10.04
CA ALA A 19 -0.92 12.60 -9.55
C ALA A 19 -0.65 12.20 -8.10
N ALA A 20 -1.67 12.16 -7.27
CA ALA A 20 -1.49 11.82 -5.86
C ALA A 20 -1.08 10.35 -5.71
N ALA A 21 -1.71 9.46 -6.49
CA ALA A 21 -1.35 8.05 -6.45
C ALA A 21 0.08 7.84 -6.94
N ARG A 22 0.48 8.54 -8.01
CA ARG A 22 1.85 8.43 -8.51
C ARG A 22 2.85 8.91 -7.45
N GLU A 23 2.53 9.97 -6.75
CA GLU A 23 3.41 10.48 -5.71
C GLU A 23 3.54 9.50 -4.55
N PHE A 24 2.45 8.82 -4.20
CA PHE A 24 2.48 7.80 -3.16
C PHE A 24 3.50 6.70 -3.51
N TYR A 25 3.42 6.17 -4.73
CA TYR A 25 4.31 5.10 -5.14
C TYR A 25 5.74 5.58 -5.34
N ARG A 26 5.92 6.84 -5.75
CA ARG A 26 7.26 7.40 -5.84
C ARG A 26 7.91 7.46 -4.46
N ARG A 27 7.15 7.89 -3.46
CA ARG A 27 7.66 7.95 -2.09
C ARG A 27 7.98 6.56 -1.55
N LEU A 28 7.12 5.57 -1.85
CA LEU A 28 7.42 4.20 -1.45
C LEU A 28 8.74 3.72 -2.05
N GLY A 29 8.97 4.03 -3.31
CA GLY A 29 10.22 3.65 -3.97
C GLY A 29 11.43 4.29 -3.34
N ASP A 30 11.26 5.45 -2.70
CA ASP A 30 12.33 6.13 -1.97
C ASP A 30 12.40 5.71 -0.50
N GLY A 31 11.61 4.71 -0.11
CA GLY A 31 11.63 4.22 1.25
C GLY A 31 10.73 4.97 2.22
N GLN A 32 9.78 5.74 1.69
CA GLN A 32 8.87 6.53 2.53
C GLN A 32 7.45 5.99 2.45
N LEU A 33 6.89 5.62 3.58
CA LEU A 33 5.49 5.27 3.68
C LEU A 33 4.75 6.51 4.17
N ALA A 34 3.96 7.12 3.29
CA ALA A 34 3.31 8.40 3.59
C ALA A 34 1.88 8.39 3.07
N ALA A 35 1.06 9.25 3.63
CA ALA A 35 -0.31 9.46 3.18
C ALA A 35 -0.59 10.95 3.11
N THR A 36 -1.66 11.33 2.43
CA THR A 36 -2.10 12.71 2.45
C THR A 36 -2.90 12.98 3.71
N ARG A 37 -2.79 14.18 4.24
CA ARG A 37 -3.45 14.54 5.50
C ARG A 37 -3.98 15.96 5.42
N CYS A 38 -5.19 16.14 5.92
CA CYS A 38 -5.81 17.46 6.05
C CYS A 38 -5.52 18.00 7.43
N ASP A 39 -4.84 19.14 7.51
CA ASP A 39 -4.53 19.75 8.79
C ASP A 39 -5.78 20.30 9.46
N ARG A 40 -6.75 20.73 8.70
CA ARG A 40 -7.98 21.26 9.24
C ARG A 40 -8.85 20.19 9.87
N CYS A 41 -9.02 19.06 9.18
CA CYS A 41 -9.82 17.93 9.69
C CYS A 41 -9.01 17.00 10.56
N GLU A 42 -7.69 17.12 10.55
CA GLU A 42 -6.77 16.30 11.33
C GLU A 42 -6.93 14.82 11.00
N ARG A 43 -7.05 14.54 9.72
CA ARG A 43 -7.23 13.17 9.23
C ARG A 43 -6.35 12.88 8.05
N ALA A 44 -5.80 11.68 8.03
CA ALA A 44 -5.11 11.17 6.85
C ALA A 44 -6.10 10.49 5.91
N THR A 45 -5.75 10.44 4.65
CA THR A 45 -6.61 9.89 3.60
C THR A 45 -5.83 8.87 2.79
N PHE A 46 -6.41 7.71 2.58
CA PHE A 46 -5.92 6.74 1.62
C PHE A 46 -7.13 6.11 0.90
N PRO A 47 -7.16 6.03 -0.43
CA PRO A 47 -6.09 6.44 -1.37
C PRO A 47 -5.76 7.92 -1.24
N PRO A 48 -4.51 8.31 -1.59
CA PRO A 48 -4.10 9.69 -1.40
C PRO A 48 -4.87 10.64 -2.31
N ARG A 49 -5.13 11.83 -1.81
CA ARG A 49 -5.87 12.84 -2.54
C ARG A 49 -5.23 14.20 -2.35
N ALA A 50 -5.23 15.00 -3.42
CA ALA A 50 -4.68 16.35 -3.32
C ALA A 50 -5.53 17.23 -2.42
N ARG A 51 -6.84 17.01 -2.39
CA ARG A 51 -7.74 17.80 -1.55
C ARG A 51 -8.51 16.91 -0.60
N CYS A 52 -8.81 17.45 0.56
CA CYS A 52 -9.55 16.73 1.58
C CYS A 52 -10.95 16.38 1.08
N PRO A 53 -11.38 15.12 1.16
CA PRO A 53 -12.71 14.74 0.70
C PRO A 53 -13.83 15.29 1.58
N THR A 54 -13.50 15.77 2.78
CA THR A 54 -14.51 16.32 3.69
C THR A 54 -14.65 17.83 3.55
N CYS A 55 -13.54 18.56 3.54
CA CYS A 55 -13.62 20.03 3.56
C CYS A 55 -13.08 20.71 2.30
N GLY A 56 -12.44 19.96 1.39
CA GLY A 56 -11.94 20.52 0.16
C GLY A 56 -10.61 21.24 0.24
N GLU A 57 -10.03 21.35 1.43
CA GLU A 57 -8.74 22.04 1.59
C GLU A 57 -7.62 21.22 0.99
N PRO A 58 -6.55 21.87 0.51
CA PRO A 58 -5.38 21.11 0.04
C PRO A 58 -4.79 20.28 1.16
N GLN A 59 -4.29 19.10 0.81
CA GLN A 59 -3.69 18.20 1.78
C GLN A 59 -2.18 18.13 1.59
N GLY A 60 -1.46 17.98 2.68
CA GLY A 60 -0.02 17.74 2.64
C GLY A 60 0.26 16.26 2.82
N TRP A 61 1.55 15.90 2.77
CA TRP A 61 2.00 14.53 2.97
C TRP A 61 2.56 14.36 4.37
N VAL A 62 2.20 13.26 5.01
CA VAL A 62 2.73 12.92 6.32
C VAL A 62 3.25 11.50 6.29
N GLU A 63 4.30 11.25 7.04
CA GLU A 63 4.86 9.93 7.16
C GLU A 63 4.00 9.10 8.10
N LEU A 64 3.77 7.84 7.73
CA LEU A 64 3.00 6.91 8.55
C LEU A 64 3.95 6.00 9.33
N PRO A 65 3.50 5.49 10.48
CA PRO A 65 4.31 4.50 11.20
C PRO A 65 4.41 3.19 10.41
N ARG A 66 5.44 2.42 10.69
CA ARG A 66 5.68 1.13 10.06
C ARG A 66 5.08 -0.01 10.85
N SER A 67 3.98 0.24 11.51
CA SER A 67 3.27 -0.75 12.30
C SER A 67 1.79 -0.51 12.21
N GLY A 68 1.03 -1.57 12.38
CA GLY A 68 -0.42 -1.47 12.30
C GLY A 68 -1.07 -2.76 12.77
N ARG A 69 -2.32 -2.95 12.38
CA ARG A 69 -3.08 -4.13 12.73
C ARG A 69 -3.75 -4.70 11.50
N LEU A 70 -3.76 -6.00 11.41
CA LEU A 70 -4.38 -6.68 10.29
C LEU A 70 -5.89 -6.45 10.34
N HIS A 71 -6.44 -5.88 9.28
CA HIS A 71 -7.84 -5.52 9.22
C HIS A 71 -8.66 -6.57 8.48
N ALA A 72 -8.13 -7.08 7.38
CA ALA A 72 -8.79 -8.11 6.58
C ALA A 72 -7.73 -8.81 5.73
N PHE A 73 -8.00 -10.06 5.35
CA PHE A 73 -7.09 -10.77 4.46
C PHE A 73 -7.83 -11.88 3.72
N THR A 74 -7.29 -12.24 2.56
CA THR A 74 -7.82 -13.33 1.75
C THR A 74 -6.68 -13.99 1.01
N SER A 75 -6.79 -15.28 0.73
CA SER A 75 -5.77 -15.96 -0.05
C SER A 75 -6.17 -15.96 -1.52
N GLN A 76 -5.16 -15.92 -2.38
CA GLN A 76 -5.33 -16.05 -3.80
C GLN A 76 -4.40 -17.12 -4.31
N GLU A 77 -4.97 -18.14 -4.92
CA GLU A 77 -4.19 -19.26 -5.43
C GLU A 77 -3.39 -18.85 -6.65
N SER A 78 -3.89 -17.89 -7.38
CA SER A 78 -3.29 -17.50 -8.64
C SER A 78 -3.34 -16.00 -8.75
N ALA A 79 -2.31 -15.35 -8.29
CA ALA A 79 -2.22 -13.90 -8.37
C ALA A 79 -1.50 -13.52 -9.65
N LEU A 80 -2.06 -12.60 -10.39
CA LEU A 80 -1.54 -12.24 -11.69
C LEU A 80 -0.17 -11.59 -11.64
N ARG A 81 0.16 -10.90 -10.57
CA ARG A 81 1.37 -10.11 -10.49
C ARG A 81 2.32 -10.54 -9.41
N PHE A 82 1.97 -11.59 -8.68
CA PHE A 82 2.78 -12.02 -7.56
C PHE A 82 2.98 -13.51 -7.66
N ALA A 83 3.98 -14.02 -6.98
CA ALA A 83 4.14 -15.45 -6.87
C ALA A 83 2.93 -16.01 -6.14
N ALA A 84 2.28 -16.98 -6.71
CA ALA A 84 1.12 -17.62 -6.09
C ALA A 84 1.57 -18.78 -5.25
N PRO A 85 0.85 -19.11 -4.17
CA PRO A 85 -0.32 -18.38 -3.66
C PRO A 85 0.12 -17.15 -2.87
N ALA A 86 -0.76 -16.19 -2.79
CA ALA A 86 -0.50 -14.98 -2.07
C ALA A 86 -1.63 -14.69 -1.10
N VAL A 87 -1.32 -14.05 0.02
CA VAL A 87 -2.33 -13.58 0.95
C VAL A 87 -2.40 -12.07 0.81
N LEU A 88 -3.49 -11.60 0.23
CA LEU A 88 -3.73 -10.18 0.08
C LEU A 88 -4.39 -9.67 1.36
N ALA A 89 -3.99 -8.50 1.81
CA ALA A 89 -4.43 -8.02 3.11
C ALA A 89 -4.64 -6.53 3.12
N LEU A 90 -5.44 -6.09 4.09
CA LEU A 90 -5.60 -4.70 4.45
C LEU A 90 -5.14 -4.56 5.89
N ALA A 91 -4.38 -3.51 6.18
CA ALA A 91 -3.94 -3.24 7.53
C ALA A 91 -4.31 -1.82 7.93
N GLU A 92 -4.76 -1.66 9.16
CA GLU A 92 -4.98 -0.34 9.73
C GLU A 92 -3.65 0.21 10.21
N VAL A 93 -3.30 1.38 9.70
CA VAL A 93 -2.05 2.06 10.04
C VAL A 93 -2.42 3.49 10.38
N ALA A 94 -2.26 3.88 11.63
CA ALA A 94 -2.78 5.15 12.12
C ALA A 94 -4.28 5.22 11.81
N ASP A 95 -4.72 6.22 11.06
CA ASP A 95 -6.15 6.40 10.75
C ASP A 95 -6.48 6.03 9.30
N VAL A 96 -5.64 5.26 8.62
CA VAL A 96 -5.91 4.81 7.26
C VAL A 96 -5.84 3.29 7.17
N VAL A 97 -6.43 2.75 6.11
CA VAL A 97 -6.37 1.32 5.82
C VAL A 97 -5.58 1.15 4.53
N LEU A 98 -4.51 0.39 4.59
CA LEU A 98 -3.58 0.22 3.47
C LEU A 98 -3.63 -1.21 2.94
N PRO A 99 -3.59 -1.38 1.61
CA PRO A 99 -3.51 -2.71 1.01
C PRO A 99 -2.07 -3.19 0.92
N GLY A 100 -1.88 -4.49 0.97
CA GLY A 100 -0.57 -5.08 0.83
C GLY A 100 -0.65 -6.59 0.83
N ILE A 101 0.48 -7.23 1.08
CA ILE A 101 0.62 -8.66 1.11
C ILE A 101 0.98 -9.07 2.52
N ALA A 102 0.28 -10.05 3.07
CA ALA A 102 0.59 -10.54 4.41
C ALA A 102 1.58 -11.69 4.31
N ASP A 103 2.58 -11.66 5.18
CA ASP A 103 3.54 -12.75 5.30
C ASP A 103 2.97 -13.84 6.20
N GLY A 104 3.41 -15.07 5.95
CA GLY A 104 3.04 -16.20 6.77
C GLY A 104 1.89 -17.00 6.20
N PRO A 105 1.64 -18.16 6.76
CA PRO A 105 0.57 -19.00 6.25
C PRO A 105 -0.79 -18.41 6.60
N TYR A 106 -1.71 -18.56 5.67
CA TYR A 106 -3.06 -18.04 5.83
C TYR A 106 -3.69 -18.47 7.16
N GLU A 107 -3.46 -19.72 7.53
CA GLU A 107 -4.09 -20.30 8.72
C GLU A 107 -3.58 -19.70 10.03
N ALA A 108 -2.43 -19.05 10.00
CA ALA A 108 -1.86 -18.47 11.20
C ALA A 108 -2.19 -16.98 11.37
N LEU A 109 -2.87 -16.39 10.39
CA LEU A 109 -3.17 -14.97 10.44
C LEU A 109 -4.47 -14.72 11.20
N LEU A 110 -4.49 -13.65 11.99
CA LEU A 110 -5.65 -13.29 12.79
C LEU A 110 -6.00 -11.81 12.56
N ILE A 111 -7.28 -11.55 12.44
CA ILE A 111 -7.77 -10.16 12.37
C ILE A 111 -7.41 -9.47 13.69
N GLY A 112 -6.90 -8.26 13.56
CA GLY A 112 -6.53 -7.47 14.73
C GLY A 112 -5.12 -7.70 15.24
N GLN A 113 -4.40 -8.69 14.68
CA GLN A 113 -3.03 -8.93 15.15
C GLN A 113 -2.10 -7.81 14.72
N ALA A 114 -1.09 -7.56 15.54
CA ALA A 114 -0.11 -6.54 15.24
C ALA A 114 0.77 -6.98 14.08
N VAL A 115 1.07 -6.04 13.19
CA VAL A 115 1.94 -6.30 12.05
C VAL A 115 2.96 -5.19 11.94
N ARG A 116 4.13 -5.54 11.43
CA ARG A 116 5.17 -4.62 11.03
C ARG A 116 5.08 -4.46 9.52
N ILE A 117 5.37 -3.28 9.02
CA ILE A 117 5.26 -3.01 7.59
C ILE A 117 6.63 -2.93 6.97
N GLU A 118 6.86 -3.73 5.94
CA GLU A 118 8.08 -3.68 5.15
C GLU A 118 7.74 -3.19 3.75
N LEU A 119 8.65 -2.43 3.18
CA LEU A 119 8.52 -1.97 1.81
C LEU A 119 9.33 -2.92 0.94
N ARG A 120 8.66 -3.59 0.01
CA ARG A 120 9.30 -4.62 -0.82
C ARG A 120 9.21 -4.25 -2.29
N PRO A 121 10.34 -4.07 -2.97
CA PRO A 121 10.31 -3.87 -4.40
C PRO A 121 9.77 -5.12 -5.09
N GLU A 122 8.93 -4.92 -6.07
CA GLU A 122 8.35 -5.99 -6.85
C GLU A 122 8.93 -5.90 -8.25
N PRO A 123 9.79 -6.85 -8.66
CA PRO A 123 10.54 -6.70 -9.89
C PRO A 123 9.70 -6.73 -11.15
N ASP A 124 8.58 -7.43 -11.15
CA ASP A 124 7.78 -7.56 -12.35
C ASP A 124 7.07 -6.26 -12.72
N THR A 125 6.66 -5.48 -11.74
CA THR A 125 5.94 -4.23 -11.99
C THR A 125 6.80 -3.00 -11.79
N GLY A 126 7.93 -3.14 -11.11
CA GLY A 126 8.75 -1.99 -10.75
C GLY A 126 8.21 -1.18 -9.61
N LEU A 127 7.11 -1.62 -9.00
CA LEU A 127 6.51 -0.93 -7.87
C LEU A 127 7.11 -1.45 -6.57
N THR A 128 6.99 -0.65 -5.53
CA THR A 128 7.29 -1.08 -4.17
C THR A 128 5.97 -1.39 -3.50
N LEU A 129 5.87 -2.57 -2.92
CA LEU A 129 4.65 -3.05 -2.29
C LEU A 129 4.82 -3.05 -0.79
N LEU A 130 3.69 -3.01 -0.09
CA LEU A 130 3.68 -3.13 1.36
C LEU A 130 3.55 -4.60 1.74
N ALA A 131 4.38 -5.05 2.66
CA ALA A 131 4.28 -6.39 3.22
C ALA A 131 3.98 -6.26 4.71
N PHE A 132 2.97 -6.98 5.16
CA PHE A 132 2.56 -6.97 6.57
C PHE A 132 3.12 -8.21 7.22
N VAL A 133 4.06 -8.02 8.13
CA VAL A 133 4.79 -9.10 8.78
C VAL A 133 4.26 -9.23 10.20
N PRO A 134 3.72 -10.40 10.58
CA PRO A 134 3.23 -10.57 11.95
C PRO A 134 4.28 -10.17 12.97
N ASP A 135 3.87 -9.39 13.96
CA ASP A 135 4.78 -8.85 14.95
C ASP A 135 4.48 -9.52 16.29
N GLY A 136 5.28 -10.45 16.66
CA GLY A 136 5.10 -11.21 17.89
C GLY A 136 4.58 -12.63 17.67
#